data_50fd868b61553fff751002dfba5b7adb
#
_entry.id   50fd868b61553fff751002dfba5b7adb
#
_cell.length_a   1.000
_cell.length_b   1.000
_cell.length_c   1.000
_cell.angle_alpha   90.00
_cell.angle_beta   90.00
_cell.angle_gamma   90.00
#
_symmetry.space_group_name_H-M   'P 1'
#
loop_
_entity.id
_entity.type
_entity.pdbx_description
1 polymer ?
#
loop_
_entity_poly.entity_id
_entity_poly.type
_entity_poly.pdbx_seq_one_letter_code
_entity_poly.pdbx_strand_id
1 'polypeptide(L)'
;MASLNKIQENWEGFAQADPLWAICVDPKKCGGCWTQEEFFATGEREISKIMEYLRSLGLSPLNTAVALDFGCGVGRLTSALSQYFDKCWGVDISPTMIQLAKDFHKNNSRCSFWLNEVDDLHQFPDGYFGFIYTSITLQHIPMRYVGKYLLELIRVLKPGGIFVFQIPDRDKRGISQKLRSFLALRRRLRRLLIGKGIGTLHMEMNCFPEHKIRELFSSQDVRIVDVKLTNSTEGSFNGDLQFLEREPEGGRVSKQYCVVKMD
;
A
#
# COMPACT_ATOMS: atom_id res chain seq x y z
N MET A 1 20.21 9.16 -3.67
CA MET A 1 18.92 8.46 -3.88
C MET A 1 18.86 7.30 -2.89
N ALA A 2 17.73 7.11 -2.20
CA ALA A 2 17.60 6.05 -1.21
C ALA A 2 17.75 4.66 -1.86
N SER A 3 18.53 3.74 -1.24
CA SER A 3 18.61 2.33 -1.63
C SER A 3 17.45 1.56 -1.02
N LEU A 4 17.20 0.32 -1.44
CA LEU A 4 16.20 -0.56 -0.79
C LEU A 4 16.53 -0.76 0.69
N ASN A 5 17.81 -0.94 1.04
CA ASN A 5 18.25 -1.03 2.43
C ASN A 5 17.83 0.20 3.26
N LYS A 6 17.89 1.40 2.68
CA LYS A 6 17.47 2.62 3.38
C LYS A 6 15.95 2.68 3.58
N ILE A 7 15.18 2.17 2.62
CA ILE A 7 13.72 2.03 2.76
C ILE A 7 13.42 1.04 3.88
N GLN A 8 14.07 -0.11 3.87
CA GLN A 8 13.93 -1.13 4.89
C GLN A 8 14.27 -0.58 6.29
N GLU A 9 15.42 0.06 6.45
CA GLU A 9 15.81 0.69 7.72
C GLU A 9 14.75 1.68 8.24
N ASN A 10 14.16 2.50 7.35
CA ASN A 10 13.13 3.43 7.74
C ASN A 10 11.84 2.72 8.20
N TRP A 11 11.35 1.73 7.43
CA TRP A 11 10.14 1.01 7.78
C TRP A 11 10.34 0.09 8.98
N GLU A 12 11.52 -0.49 9.15
CA GLU A 12 11.88 -1.23 10.34
C GLU A 12 11.86 -0.33 11.59
N GLY A 13 12.40 0.87 11.50
CA GLY A 13 12.32 1.85 12.58
C GLY A 13 10.87 2.27 12.90
N PHE A 14 9.99 2.44 11.91
CA PHE A 14 8.57 2.70 12.13
C PHE A 14 7.87 1.50 12.78
N ALA A 15 8.17 0.29 12.34
CA ALA A 15 7.63 -0.95 12.90
C ALA A 15 7.97 -1.10 14.39
N GLN A 16 9.20 -0.77 14.77
CA GLN A 16 9.66 -0.80 16.18
C GLN A 16 9.07 0.33 17.03
N ALA A 17 8.75 1.47 16.41
CA ALA A 17 8.24 2.63 17.15
C ALA A 17 6.73 2.53 17.44
N ASP A 18 5.91 2.41 16.40
CA ASP A 18 4.46 2.34 16.47
C ASP A 18 3.91 1.73 15.16
N PRO A 19 3.91 0.40 15.03
CA PRO A 19 3.63 -0.28 13.77
C PRO A 19 2.24 0.01 13.20
N LEU A 20 1.21 0.09 14.04
CA LEU A 20 -0.16 0.31 13.59
C LEU A 20 -0.34 1.75 13.10
N TRP A 21 0.22 2.70 13.85
CA TRP A 21 0.16 4.10 13.45
C TRP A 21 0.99 4.38 12.19
N ALA A 22 2.11 3.71 12.00
CA ALA A 22 2.93 3.87 10.80
C ALA A 22 2.16 3.50 9.51
N ILE A 23 1.23 2.56 9.60
CA ILE A 23 0.38 2.12 8.48
C ILE A 23 -0.83 3.06 8.30
N CYS A 24 -1.53 3.40 9.39
CA CYS A 24 -2.68 4.32 9.37
C CYS A 24 -2.37 5.54 10.24
N VAL A 25 -1.92 6.62 9.61
CA VAL A 25 -1.37 7.83 10.26
C VAL A 25 -2.48 8.76 10.78
N ASP A 26 -3.42 8.22 11.57
CA ASP A 26 -4.41 9.05 12.25
C ASP A 26 -3.74 9.86 13.37
N PRO A 27 -3.84 11.20 13.35
CA PRO A 27 -3.29 12.05 14.39
C PRO A 27 -3.72 11.71 15.82
N LYS A 28 -4.93 11.18 16.00
CA LYS A 28 -5.51 10.81 17.29
C LYS A 28 -5.03 9.45 17.81
N LYS A 29 -4.48 8.63 16.93
CA LYS A 29 -4.06 7.24 17.22
C LYS A 29 -2.54 7.08 17.41
N CYS A 30 -1.78 8.19 17.40
CA CYS A 30 -0.33 8.22 17.58
C CYS A 30 0.08 7.79 18.99
N GLY A 31 1.15 7.02 19.11
CA GLY A 31 1.70 6.59 20.41
C GLY A 31 1.06 5.31 20.95
N GLY A 32 0.68 4.37 20.08
CA GLY A 32 0.11 3.08 20.47
C GLY A 32 -1.38 3.16 20.83
N CYS A 33 -2.07 4.21 20.38
CA CYS A 33 -3.49 4.41 20.68
C CYS A 33 -4.46 3.65 19.78
N TRP A 34 -3.99 2.90 18.79
CA TRP A 34 -4.80 1.97 18.03
C TRP A 34 -5.13 0.73 18.87
N THR A 35 -6.40 0.36 19.02
CA THR A 35 -6.71 -1.04 19.38
C THR A 35 -6.59 -1.92 18.13
N GLN A 36 -6.32 -3.21 18.31
CA GLN A 36 -6.22 -4.15 17.18
C GLN A 36 -7.54 -4.20 16.40
N GLU A 37 -8.67 -4.30 17.10
CA GLU A 37 -10.00 -4.37 16.50
C GLU A 37 -10.30 -3.15 15.62
N GLU A 38 -10.11 -1.93 16.16
CA GLU A 38 -10.33 -0.70 15.39
C GLU A 38 -9.41 -0.64 14.16
N PHE A 39 -8.15 -1.03 14.31
CA PHE A 39 -7.17 -1.01 13.23
C PHE A 39 -7.54 -1.98 12.12
N PHE A 40 -7.80 -3.26 12.43
CA PHE A 40 -8.15 -4.27 11.43
C PHE A 40 -9.52 -4.01 10.79
N ALA A 41 -10.49 -3.46 11.53
CA ALA A 41 -11.76 -3.03 10.96
C ALA A 41 -11.61 -1.96 9.86
N THR A 42 -10.55 -1.14 9.87
CA THR A 42 -10.27 -0.22 8.74
C THR A 42 -9.93 -0.99 7.47
N GLY A 43 -9.20 -2.10 7.58
CA GLY A 43 -8.88 -2.98 6.45
C GLY A 43 -10.11 -3.66 5.86
N GLU A 44 -11.00 -4.14 6.72
CA GLU A 44 -12.25 -4.78 6.29
C GLU A 44 -13.13 -3.79 5.51
N ARG A 45 -13.30 -2.56 6.00
CA ARG A 45 -14.04 -1.50 5.29
C ARG A 45 -13.40 -1.15 3.95
N GLU A 46 -12.05 -1.03 3.91
CA GLU A 46 -11.34 -0.73 2.67
C GLU A 46 -11.54 -1.83 1.63
N ILE A 47 -11.33 -3.10 1.98
CA ILE A 47 -11.48 -4.22 1.05
C ILE A 47 -12.94 -4.41 0.63
N SER A 48 -13.91 -4.27 1.55
CA SER A 48 -15.34 -4.31 1.19
C SER A 48 -15.65 -3.28 0.11
N LYS A 49 -15.18 -2.04 0.28
CA LYS A 49 -15.36 -0.96 -0.71
C LYS A 49 -14.69 -1.25 -2.05
N ILE A 50 -13.51 -1.87 -2.04
CA ILE A 50 -12.83 -2.32 -3.27
C ILE A 50 -13.65 -3.39 -3.98
N MET A 51 -14.19 -4.37 -3.26
CA MET A 51 -15.03 -5.41 -3.86
C MET A 51 -16.34 -4.86 -4.42
N GLU A 52 -16.95 -3.87 -3.78
CA GLU A 52 -18.11 -3.13 -4.30
C GLU A 52 -17.77 -2.36 -5.56
N TYR A 53 -16.64 -1.66 -5.56
CA TYR A 53 -16.13 -0.94 -6.70
C TYR A 53 -15.89 -1.86 -7.90
N LEU A 54 -15.24 -3.00 -7.71
CA LEU A 54 -15.03 -3.99 -8.77
C LEU A 54 -16.35 -4.50 -9.35
N ARG A 55 -17.32 -4.82 -8.49
CA ARG A 55 -18.67 -5.23 -8.94
C ARG A 55 -19.35 -4.14 -9.78
N SER A 56 -19.19 -2.88 -9.43
CA SER A 56 -19.74 -1.75 -10.21
C SER A 56 -19.13 -1.63 -11.62
N LEU A 57 -17.91 -2.16 -11.81
CA LEU A 57 -17.23 -2.24 -13.11
C LEU A 57 -17.55 -3.54 -13.87
N GLY A 58 -18.42 -4.39 -13.33
CA GLY A 58 -18.71 -5.72 -13.91
C GLY A 58 -17.55 -6.71 -13.72
N LEU A 59 -16.64 -6.45 -12.79
CA LEU A 59 -15.49 -7.31 -12.49
C LEU A 59 -15.77 -8.13 -11.23
N SER A 60 -15.47 -9.43 -11.29
CA SER A 60 -15.56 -10.33 -10.15
C SER A 60 -14.29 -11.17 -10.07
N PRO A 61 -13.41 -10.92 -9.10
CA PRO A 61 -12.30 -11.82 -8.85
C PRO A 61 -12.83 -13.22 -8.51
N LEU A 62 -12.19 -14.26 -9.05
CA LEU A 62 -12.56 -15.64 -8.73
C LEU A 62 -12.24 -15.91 -7.24
N ASN A 63 -13.20 -16.42 -6.48
CA ASN A 63 -13.03 -16.73 -5.04
C ASN A 63 -11.89 -17.74 -4.80
N THR A 64 -11.66 -18.64 -5.76
CA THR A 64 -10.56 -19.62 -5.74
C THR A 64 -9.21 -19.03 -6.14
N ALA A 65 -9.15 -17.74 -6.48
CA ALA A 65 -7.91 -17.08 -6.82
C ALA A 65 -7.04 -16.87 -5.57
N VAL A 66 -5.73 -16.90 -5.78
CA VAL A 66 -4.77 -16.47 -4.77
C VAL A 66 -4.67 -14.96 -4.83
N ALA A 67 -4.77 -14.28 -3.68
CA ALA A 67 -4.63 -12.84 -3.60
C ALA A 67 -3.24 -12.43 -3.06
N LEU A 68 -2.75 -11.26 -3.52
CA LEU A 68 -1.54 -10.62 -3.02
C LEU A 68 -1.87 -9.24 -2.45
N ASP A 69 -1.39 -8.97 -1.24
CA ASP A 69 -1.30 -7.66 -0.60
C ASP A 69 0.17 -7.23 -0.61
N PHE A 70 0.53 -6.30 -1.50
CA PHE A 70 1.90 -5.82 -1.65
C PHE A 70 2.15 -4.58 -0.78
N GLY A 71 3.08 -4.68 0.16
CA GLY A 71 3.33 -3.73 1.25
C GLY A 71 2.33 -3.93 2.39
N CYS A 72 2.20 -5.17 2.85
CA CYS A 72 1.14 -5.58 3.76
C CYS A 72 1.27 -5.03 5.20
N GLY A 73 2.45 -4.54 5.59
CA GLY A 73 2.74 -4.19 6.98
C GLY A 73 2.41 -5.34 7.92
N VAL A 74 1.59 -5.08 8.93
CA VAL A 74 1.14 -6.11 9.89
C VAL A 74 -0.05 -6.96 9.40
N GLY A 75 -0.36 -6.94 8.11
CA GLY A 75 -1.39 -7.78 7.50
C GLY A 75 -2.82 -7.24 7.58
N ARG A 76 -3.00 -5.91 7.71
CA ARG A 76 -4.32 -5.25 7.79
C ARG A 76 -5.23 -5.59 6.60
N LEU A 77 -4.71 -5.44 5.40
CA LEU A 77 -5.46 -5.72 4.16
C LEU A 77 -5.40 -7.20 3.79
N THR A 78 -4.29 -7.89 4.09
CA THR A 78 -4.15 -9.34 3.87
C THR A 78 -5.25 -10.11 4.61
N SER A 79 -5.49 -9.77 5.88
CA SER A 79 -6.56 -10.39 6.68
C SER A 79 -7.94 -10.09 6.12
N ALA A 80 -8.20 -8.86 5.69
CA ALA A 80 -9.47 -8.48 5.09
C ALA A 80 -9.71 -9.21 3.75
N LEU A 81 -8.67 -9.39 2.93
CA LEU A 81 -8.73 -10.17 1.68
C LEU A 81 -9.07 -11.63 1.94
N SER A 82 -8.67 -12.20 3.07
CA SER A 82 -8.98 -13.60 3.40
C SER A 82 -10.48 -13.88 3.64
N GLN A 83 -11.31 -12.85 3.71
CA GLN A 83 -12.77 -12.99 3.71
C GLN A 83 -13.32 -13.26 2.29
N TYR A 84 -12.56 -12.96 1.26
CA TYR A 84 -12.96 -13.07 -0.15
C TYR A 84 -12.18 -14.11 -0.94
N PHE A 85 -10.98 -14.50 -0.47
CA PHE A 85 -10.08 -15.40 -1.17
C PHE A 85 -9.63 -16.54 -0.27
N ASP A 86 -9.44 -17.72 -0.84
CA ASP A 86 -9.04 -18.92 -0.11
C ASP A 86 -7.58 -18.88 0.34
N LYS A 87 -6.75 -18.11 -0.35
CA LYS A 87 -5.32 -17.93 -0.02
C LYS A 87 -4.90 -16.50 -0.29
N CYS A 88 -4.30 -15.87 0.74
CA CYS A 88 -3.81 -14.49 0.68
C CYS A 88 -2.33 -14.45 1.09
N TRP A 89 -1.53 -13.82 0.26
CA TRP A 89 -0.14 -13.53 0.58
C TRP A 89 0.02 -12.05 0.92
N GLY A 90 0.64 -11.77 2.05
CA GLY A 90 1.14 -10.45 2.41
C GLY A 90 2.65 -10.40 2.20
N VAL A 91 3.12 -9.36 1.54
CA VAL A 91 4.55 -9.13 1.27
C VAL A 91 4.96 -7.76 1.78
N ASP A 92 6.04 -7.69 2.57
CA ASP A 92 6.57 -6.43 3.09
C ASP A 92 8.11 -6.48 3.18
N ILE A 93 8.75 -5.30 3.24
CA ILE A 93 10.21 -5.16 3.33
C ILE A 93 10.72 -5.18 4.78
N SER A 94 9.85 -4.94 5.77
CA SER A 94 10.24 -4.88 7.19
C SER A 94 10.12 -6.25 7.87
N PRO A 95 11.22 -6.80 8.40
CA PRO A 95 11.19 -8.04 9.19
C PRO A 95 10.24 -7.97 10.39
N THR A 96 10.24 -6.85 11.13
CA THR A 96 9.35 -6.66 12.28
C THR A 96 7.88 -6.61 11.87
N MET A 97 7.52 -5.94 10.75
CA MET A 97 6.15 -5.95 10.24
C MET A 97 5.68 -7.36 9.89
N ILE A 98 6.52 -8.13 9.19
CA ILE A 98 6.22 -9.52 8.82
C ILE A 98 6.08 -10.43 10.05
N GLN A 99 6.93 -10.25 11.07
CA GLN A 99 6.79 -11.02 12.31
C GLN A 99 5.46 -10.69 13.01
N LEU A 100 5.13 -9.41 13.16
CA LEU A 100 3.86 -8.97 13.74
C LEU A 100 2.65 -9.48 12.93
N ALA A 101 2.73 -9.46 11.60
CA ALA A 101 1.69 -10.01 10.75
C ALA A 101 1.44 -11.50 11.01
N LYS A 102 2.51 -12.30 11.13
CA LYS A 102 2.43 -13.74 11.47
C LYS A 102 1.81 -13.93 12.85
N ASP A 103 2.18 -13.13 13.84
CA ASP A 103 1.69 -13.23 15.21
C ASP A 103 0.20 -12.87 15.32
N PHE A 104 -0.22 -11.75 14.68
CA PHE A 104 -1.62 -11.33 14.67
C PHE A 104 -2.54 -12.33 13.94
N HIS A 105 -2.03 -12.97 12.89
CA HIS A 105 -2.85 -13.85 12.04
C HIS A 105 -2.50 -15.33 12.16
N LYS A 106 -1.84 -15.76 13.23
CA LYS A 106 -1.41 -17.16 13.47
C LYS A 106 -2.55 -18.19 13.38
N ASN A 107 -3.78 -17.77 13.64
CA ASN A 107 -4.97 -18.62 13.59
C ASN A 107 -5.73 -18.52 12.24
N ASN A 108 -5.28 -17.69 11.31
CA ASN A 108 -5.88 -17.55 10.00
C ASN A 108 -5.06 -18.31 8.94
N SER A 109 -5.44 -19.56 8.69
CA SER A 109 -4.74 -20.44 7.75
C SER A 109 -4.75 -19.97 6.29
N ARG A 110 -5.63 -19.01 5.95
CA ARG A 110 -5.70 -18.42 4.60
C ARG A 110 -4.61 -17.36 4.38
N CYS A 111 -4.02 -16.80 5.44
CA CYS A 111 -2.99 -15.76 5.34
C CYS A 111 -1.59 -16.36 5.42
N SER A 112 -0.72 -15.93 4.53
CA SER A 112 0.72 -16.23 4.54
C SER A 112 1.51 -14.94 4.36
N PHE A 113 2.69 -14.82 4.99
CA PHE A 113 3.47 -13.59 5.00
C PHE A 113 4.90 -13.86 4.60
N TRP A 114 5.43 -13.03 3.67
CA TRP A 114 6.76 -13.14 3.11
C TRP A 114 7.54 -11.84 3.23
N LEU A 115 8.78 -11.93 3.72
CA LEU A 115 9.74 -10.83 3.73
C LEU A 115 10.36 -10.67 2.34
N ASN A 116 10.24 -9.48 1.73
CA ASN A 116 10.82 -9.17 0.43
C ASN A 116 11.83 -8.04 0.55
N GLU A 117 13.11 -8.37 0.53
CA GLU A 117 14.22 -7.42 0.68
C GLU A 117 14.86 -7.02 -0.66
N VAL A 118 14.28 -7.50 -1.77
CA VAL A 118 14.77 -7.28 -3.14
C VAL A 118 13.76 -6.50 -3.97
N ASP A 119 14.19 -5.98 -5.12
CA ASP A 119 13.37 -5.13 -5.97
C ASP A 119 12.56 -5.90 -7.04
N ASP A 120 12.32 -7.19 -6.80
CA ASP A 120 11.48 -8.06 -7.60
C ASP A 120 10.61 -8.98 -6.73
N LEU A 121 9.85 -9.88 -7.35
CA LEU A 121 8.99 -10.87 -6.71
C LEU A 121 9.34 -12.30 -7.20
N HIS A 122 10.64 -12.60 -7.36
CA HIS A 122 11.12 -13.87 -7.90
C HIS A 122 10.65 -15.12 -7.12
N GLN A 123 10.26 -14.97 -5.85
CA GLN A 123 9.68 -16.04 -5.04
C GLN A 123 8.30 -16.50 -5.54
N PHE A 124 7.66 -15.72 -6.42
CA PHE A 124 6.39 -16.10 -7.02
C PHE A 124 6.55 -16.32 -8.53
N PRO A 125 5.99 -17.41 -9.06
CA PRO A 125 6.03 -17.69 -10.49
C PRO A 125 5.15 -16.69 -11.28
N ASP A 126 5.37 -16.63 -12.59
CA ASP A 126 4.53 -15.88 -13.51
C ASP A 126 3.08 -16.34 -13.41
N GLY A 127 2.15 -15.40 -13.43
CA GLY A 127 0.73 -15.72 -13.44
C GLY A 127 0.23 -16.49 -12.21
N TYR A 128 0.78 -16.21 -11.03
CA TYR A 128 0.38 -16.90 -9.79
C TYR A 128 -0.88 -16.32 -9.14
N PHE A 129 -1.02 -14.99 -9.14
CA PHE A 129 -2.10 -14.30 -8.43
C PHE A 129 -3.27 -13.98 -9.36
N GLY A 130 -4.50 -14.30 -8.91
CA GLY A 130 -5.71 -13.86 -9.60
C GLY A 130 -6.18 -12.47 -9.19
N PHE A 131 -5.74 -12.01 -8.01
CA PHE A 131 -6.02 -10.67 -7.51
C PHE A 131 -4.79 -10.09 -6.82
N ILE A 132 -4.47 -8.83 -7.12
CA ILE A 132 -3.40 -8.09 -6.44
C ILE A 132 -3.95 -6.76 -5.96
N TYR A 133 -3.65 -6.42 -4.70
CA TYR A 133 -3.97 -5.13 -4.12
C TYR A 133 -2.73 -4.49 -3.48
N THR A 134 -2.58 -3.18 -3.66
CA THR A 134 -1.58 -2.39 -2.91
C THR A 134 -2.09 -0.99 -2.68
N SER A 135 -2.10 -0.56 -1.44
CA SER A 135 -2.59 0.74 -0.98
C SER A 135 -1.56 1.37 -0.05
N ILE A 136 -1.29 2.66 -0.25
CA ILE A 136 -0.38 3.48 0.58
C ILE A 136 1.07 2.95 0.61
N THR A 137 1.46 2.08 -0.29
CA THR A 137 2.79 1.45 -0.34
C THR A 137 3.69 2.08 -1.41
N LEU A 138 3.24 2.11 -2.66
CA LEU A 138 4.04 2.57 -3.80
C LEU A 138 4.53 4.01 -3.66
N GLN A 139 3.79 4.85 -2.95
CA GLN A 139 4.16 6.24 -2.66
C GLN A 139 5.41 6.37 -1.78
N HIS A 140 5.77 5.33 -1.05
CA HIS A 140 6.93 5.31 -0.16
C HIS A 140 8.17 4.68 -0.82
N ILE A 141 8.00 4.17 -2.03
CA ILE A 141 9.05 3.57 -2.84
C ILE A 141 9.65 4.62 -3.77
N PRO A 142 10.99 4.78 -3.87
CA PRO A 142 11.61 5.68 -4.83
C PRO A 142 11.19 5.36 -6.26
N MET A 143 10.95 6.41 -7.06
CA MET A 143 10.39 6.30 -8.41
C MET A 143 11.09 5.27 -9.31
N ARG A 144 12.40 5.08 -9.15
CA ARG A 144 13.19 4.10 -9.95
C ARG A 144 12.78 2.65 -9.70
N TYR A 145 12.25 2.33 -8.52
CA TYR A 145 11.77 0.98 -8.17
C TYR A 145 10.28 0.81 -8.44
N VAL A 146 9.49 1.91 -8.42
CA VAL A 146 8.05 1.84 -8.66
C VAL A 146 7.73 1.18 -9.98
N GLY A 147 8.40 1.62 -11.07
CA GLY A 147 8.20 1.02 -12.41
C GLY A 147 8.53 -0.46 -12.43
N LYS A 148 9.64 -0.86 -11.79
CA LYS A 148 10.05 -2.27 -11.71
C LYS A 148 9.03 -3.10 -10.94
N TYR A 149 8.57 -2.64 -9.77
CA TYR A 149 7.54 -3.35 -9.01
C TYR A 149 6.21 -3.43 -9.75
N LEU A 150 5.79 -2.38 -10.46
CA LEU A 150 4.57 -2.43 -11.26
C LEU A 150 4.65 -3.52 -12.35
N LEU A 151 5.80 -3.67 -13.01
CA LEU A 151 6.04 -4.74 -14.00
C LEU A 151 6.06 -6.12 -13.34
N GLU A 152 6.71 -6.26 -12.19
CA GLU A 152 6.73 -7.52 -11.43
C GLU A 152 5.32 -7.93 -10.96
N LEU A 153 4.52 -6.97 -10.49
CA LEU A 153 3.12 -7.23 -10.11
C LEU A 153 2.28 -7.67 -11.31
N ILE A 154 2.54 -7.12 -12.51
CA ILE A 154 1.93 -7.60 -13.76
C ILE A 154 2.44 -9.00 -14.12
N ARG A 155 3.74 -9.28 -13.97
CA ARG A 155 4.32 -10.59 -14.26
C ARG A 155 3.65 -11.69 -13.45
N VAL A 156 3.53 -11.47 -12.13
CA VAL A 156 2.94 -12.47 -11.22
C VAL A 156 1.40 -12.52 -11.27
N LEU A 157 0.75 -11.56 -11.94
CA LEU A 157 -0.70 -11.56 -12.16
C LEU A 157 -1.06 -12.58 -13.25
N LYS A 158 -2.11 -13.37 -13.03
CA LYS A 158 -2.66 -14.30 -14.02
C LYS A 158 -3.30 -13.56 -15.21
N PRO A 159 -3.32 -14.16 -16.41
CA PRO A 159 -4.27 -13.75 -17.44
C PRO A 159 -5.70 -13.71 -16.86
N GLY A 160 -6.48 -12.70 -17.23
CA GLY A 160 -7.80 -12.43 -16.64
C GLY A 160 -7.77 -11.93 -15.18
N GLY A 161 -6.60 -11.88 -14.53
CA GLY A 161 -6.44 -11.40 -13.16
C GLY A 161 -6.63 -9.88 -13.03
N ILE A 162 -6.97 -9.44 -11.82
CA ILE A 162 -7.26 -8.03 -11.51
C ILE A 162 -6.17 -7.49 -10.59
N PHE A 163 -5.60 -6.35 -10.97
CA PHE A 163 -4.64 -5.60 -10.15
C PHE A 163 -5.22 -4.22 -9.81
N VAL A 164 -5.40 -3.95 -8.52
CA VAL A 164 -5.85 -2.66 -8.02
C VAL A 164 -4.73 -2.04 -7.19
N PHE A 165 -4.33 -0.83 -7.55
CA PHE A 165 -3.27 -0.13 -6.82
C PHE A 165 -3.53 1.37 -6.69
N GLN A 166 -3.06 1.93 -5.58
CA GLN A 166 -3.10 3.36 -5.32
C GLN A 166 -1.70 3.95 -5.41
N ILE A 167 -1.59 5.13 -6.06
CA ILE A 167 -0.36 5.92 -6.08
C ILE A 167 -0.68 7.41 -6.29
N PRO A 168 0.07 8.34 -5.66
CA PRO A 168 -0.06 9.76 -5.94
C PRO A 168 0.42 10.10 -7.36
N ASP A 169 -0.41 10.84 -8.10
CA ASP A 169 -0.09 11.32 -9.44
C ASP A 169 0.84 12.55 -9.38
N ARG A 170 0.47 13.54 -8.57
CA ARG A 170 1.22 14.79 -8.43
C ARG A 170 1.01 15.47 -7.08
N ASP A 171 1.91 16.36 -6.73
CA ASP A 171 1.86 17.17 -5.51
C ASP A 171 1.62 18.66 -5.87
N LYS A 172 0.42 19.16 -5.55
CA LYS A 172 0.01 20.54 -5.80
C LYS A 172 0.57 21.56 -4.79
N ARG A 173 1.21 21.08 -3.70
CA ARG A 173 1.72 21.96 -2.67
C ARG A 173 2.90 22.78 -3.16
N GLY A 174 2.91 24.06 -2.82
CA GLY A 174 4.07 24.94 -3.03
C GLY A 174 5.26 24.54 -2.14
N ILE A 175 6.45 25.04 -2.45
CA ILE A 175 7.70 24.73 -1.74
C ILE A 175 7.58 25.03 -0.23
N SER A 176 6.98 26.16 0.14
CA SER A 176 6.77 26.56 1.54
C SER A 176 5.85 25.60 2.31
N GLN A 177 4.80 25.09 1.66
CA GLN A 177 3.88 24.11 2.26
C GLN A 177 4.54 22.73 2.41
N LYS A 178 5.34 22.32 1.41
CA LYS A 178 6.13 21.07 1.49
C LYS A 178 7.09 21.12 2.66
N LEU A 179 7.80 22.23 2.85
CA LEU A 179 8.74 22.40 3.97
C LEU A 179 8.03 22.41 5.31
N ARG A 180 6.89 23.09 5.47
CA ARG A 180 6.09 23.09 6.70
C ARG A 180 5.58 21.70 7.03
N SER A 181 5.05 20.96 6.06
CA SER A 181 4.58 19.59 6.25
C SER A 181 5.71 18.65 6.68
N PHE A 182 6.88 18.78 6.07
CA PHE A 182 8.07 18.01 6.43
C PHE A 182 8.51 18.29 7.88
N LEU A 183 8.58 19.56 8.28
CA LEU A 183 8.96 19.95 9.63
C LEU A 183 7.94 19.48 10.68
N ALA A 184 6.65 19.55 10.37
CA ALA A 184 5.58 19.08 11.25
C ALA A 184 5.65 17.56 11.45
N LEU A 185 5.85 16.79 10.38
CA LEU A 185 6.03 15.34 10.45
C LEU A 185 7.28 14.98 11.26
N ARG A 186 8.41 15.65 10.98
CA ARG A 186 9.67 15.44 11.71
C ARG A 186 9.54 15.72 13.21
N ARG A 187 8.84 16.80 13.60
CA ARG A 187 8.58 17.12 15.02
C ARG A 187 7.74 16.03 15.67
N ARG A 188 6.75 15.48 14.97
CA ARG A 188 5.86 14.44 15.47
C ARG A 188 6.60 13.12 15.66
N LEU A 189 7.37 12.70 14.65
CA LEU A 189 8.23 11.51 14.72
C LEU A 189 9.26 11.64 15.84
N ARG A 190 9.88 12.82 16.03
CA ARG A 190 10.82 13.05 17.11
C ARG A 190 10.19 12.84 18.50
N ARG A 191 8.92 13.22 18.70
CA ARG A 191 8.23 12.98 19.98
C ARG A 191 7.99 11.49 20.24
N LEU A 192 7.65 10.72 19.18
CA LEU A 192 7.47 9.26 19.28
C LEU A 192 8.78 8.51 19.57
N LEU A 193 9.90 9.06 19.11
CA LEU A 193 11.22 8.42 19.14
C LEU A 193 12.07 8.86 20.34
N ILE A 194 11.61 9.85 21.14
CA ILE A 194 12.30 10.27 22.37
C ILE A 194 12.37 9.07 23.32
N GLY A 195 13.58 8.58 23.58
CA GLY A 195 13.87 7.44 24.46
C GLY A 195 14.03 6.08 23.77
N LYS A 196 13.79 5.95 22.44
CA LYS A 196 13.96 4.66 21.73
C LYS A 196 15.29 4.52 20.97
N GLY A 197 16.20 5.51 21.05
CA GLY A 197 17.52 5.44 20.38
C GLY A 197 17.50 5.35 18.85
N ILE A 198 16.33 5.50 18.23
CA ILE A 198 16.13 5.36 16.79
C ILE A 198 16.42 6.72 16.15
N GLY A 199 17.31 6.71 15.14
CA GLY A 199 17.69 7.92 14.40
C GLY A 199 16.52 8.63 13.71
N THR A 200 16.77 9.67 12.93
CA THR A 200 15.73 10.42 12.24
C THR A 200 15.07 9.56 11.16
N LEU A 201 13.88 9.00 11.46
CA LEU A 201 13.05 8.30 10.49
C LEU A 201 12.50 9.30 9.47
N HIS A 202 12.50 8.92 8.21
CA HIS A 202 12.00 9.72 7.11
C HIS A 202 10.97 8.94 6.29
N MET A 203 9.72 9.37 6.36
CA MET A 203 8.66 8.82 5.50
C MET A 203 8.69 9.56 4.17
N GLU A 204 9.31 8.94 3.18
CA GLU A 204 9.26 9.47 1.81
C GLU A 204 7.83 9.39 1.26
N MET A 205 7.49 10.37 0.43
CA MET A 205 6.21 10.45 -0.26
C MET A 205 6.48 10.86 -1.70
N ASN A 206 6.49 9.90 -2.59
CA ASN A 206 6.76 10.07 -4.00
C ASN A 206 5.46 10.14 -4.81
N CYS A 207 5.51 10.83 -5.96
CA CYS A 207 4.44 10.83 -6.95
C CYS A 207 4.94 10.11 -8.20
N PHE A 208 4.08 9.31 -8.80
CA PHE A 208 4.34 8.67 -10.09
C PHE A 208 3.22 9.06 -11.05
N PRO A 209 3.47 9.97 -12.01
CA PRO A 209 2.43 10.56 -12.85
C PRO A 209 1.69 9.53 -13.71
N GLU A 210 0.39 9.72 -13.90
CA GLU A 210 -0.47 8.83 -14.68
C GLU A 210 0.07 8.56 -16.09
N HIS A 211 0.62 9.57 -16.78
CA HIS A 211 1.17 9.36 -18.12
C HIS A 211 2.32 8.34 -18.13
N LYS A 212 3.13 8.28 -17.07
CA LYS A 212 4.21 7.29 -16.94
C LYS A 212 3.65 5.87 -16.68
N ILE A 213 2.54 5.76 -15.95
CA ILE A 213 1.86 4.47 -15.76
C ILE A 213 1.31 3.98 -17.11
N ARG A 214 0.64 4.86 -17.85
CA ARG A 214 0.10 4.52 -19.17
C ARG A 214 1.20 4.15 -20.16
N GLU A 215 2.31 4.88 -20.17
CA GLU A 215 3.49 4.58 -20.98
C GLU A 215 4.08 3.20 -20.59
N LEU A 216 4.27 2.95 -19.30
CA LEU A 216 4.79 1.68 -18.80
C LEU A 216 3.91 0.49 -19.19
N PHE A 217 2.58 0.68 -19.13
CA PHE A 217 1.61 -0.38 -19.41
C PHE A 217 1.30 -0.53 -20.89
N SER A 218 1.65 0.43 -21.73
CA SER A 218 1.40 0.35 -23.19
C SER A 218 2.11 -0.81 -23.90
N SER A 219 3.22 -1.28 -23.31
CA SER A 219 3.98 -2.43 -23.82
C SER A 219 3.68 -3.74 -23.07
N GLN A 220 2.68 -3.74 -22.20
CA GLN A 220 2.29 -4.91 -21.41
C GLN A 220 0.89 -5.38 -21.82
N ASP A 221 0.65 -6.69 -21.69
CA ASP A 221 -0.66 -7.28 -21.95
C ASP A 221 -1.66 -6.98 -20.82
N VAL A 222 -1.90 -5.69 -20.58
CA VAL A 222 -2.84 -5.21 -19.55
C VAL A 222 -3.73 -4.10 -20.08
N ARG A 223 -4.94 -4.01 -19.53
CA ARG A 223 -5.88 -2.93 -19.77
C ARG A 223 -6.18 -2.19 -18.49
N ILE A 224 -5.96 -0.87 -18.47
CA ILE A 224 -6.47 0.00 -17.40
C ILE A 224 -7.98 0.13 -17.63
N VAL A 225 -8.77 -0.44 -16.72
CA VAL A 225 -10.25 -0.47 -16.81
C VAL A 225 -10.83 0.85 -16.30
N ASP A 226 -10.30 1.33 -15.16
CA ASP A 226 -10.77 2.57 -14.54
C ASP A 226 -9.68 3.23 -13.70
N VAL A 227 -9.83 4.54 -13.49
CA VAL A 227 -8.96 5.35 -12.62
C VAL A 227 -9.83 6.25 -11.76
N LYS A 228 -9.76 6.10 -10.44
CA LYS A 228 -10.49 6.93 -9.46
C LYS A 228 -9.56 7.81 -8.65
N LEU A 229 -10.03 9.01 -8.34
CA LEU A 229 -9.40 9.86 -7.32
C LEU A 229 -9.71 9.31 -5.94
N THR A 230 -8.75 9.39 -5.01
CA THR A 230 -8.91 8.90 -3.64
C THR A 230 -8.39 9.91 -2.61
N ASN A 231 -8.89 9.77 -1.37
CA ASN A 231 -8.43 10.52 -0.20
C ASN A 231 -7.16 9.95 0.46
N SER A 232 -6.55 8.90 -0.09
CA SER A 232 -5.48 8.11 0.56
C SER A 232 -4.21 8.89 0.93
N THR A 233 -4.02 10.10 0.38
CA THR A 233 -2.88 10.97 0.72
C THR A 233 -3.26 12.21 1.52
N GLU A 234 -4.48 12.28 1.98
CA GLU A 234 -4.91 13.36 2.88
C GLU A 234 -4.29 13.16 4.27
N GLY A 235 -3.94 14.27 4.92
CA GLY A 235 -3.32 14.22 6.26
C GLY A 235 -4.27 13.74 7.38
N SER A 236 -5.53 13.55 7.07
CA SER A 236 -6.59 13.01 7.91
C SER A 236 -6.96 11.57 7.57
N PHE A 237 -6.26 10.92 6.64
CA PHE A 237 -6.56 9.55 6.26
C PHE A 237 -6.36 8.59 7.45
N ASN A 238 -7.45 7.98 7.87
CA ASN A 238 -7.54 7.09 9.03
C ASN A 238 -7.80 5.62 8.65
N GLY A 239 -7.53 5.26 7.40
CA GLY A 239 -7.84 3.93 6.84
C GLY A 239 -9.24 3.83 6.21
N ASP A 240 -10.03 4.92 6.19
CA ASP A 240 -11.34 4.97 5.54
C ASP A 240 -11.19 5.49 4.11
N LEU A 241 -11.07 4.56 3.16
CA LEU A 241 -10.91 4.87 1.74
C LEU A 241 -12.19 5.53 1.19
N GLN A 242 -12.01 6.67 0.50
CA GLN A 242 -13.08 7.35 -0.22
C GLN A 242 -12.66 7.65 -1.64
N PHE A 243 -13.59 7.44 -2.59
CA PHE A 243 -13.46 7.91 -3.96
C PHE A 243 -13.96 9.35 -4.05
N LEU A 244 -13.17 10.20 -4.69
CA LEU A 244 -13.46 11.63 -4.82
C LEU A 244 -13.97 11.94 -6.22
N GLU A 245 -14.97 12.84 -6.32
CA GLU A 245 -15.50 13.30 -7.60
C GLU A 245 -14.60 14.35 -8.27
N ARG A 246 -13.81 15.08 -7.46
CA ARG A 246 -12.88 16.11 -7.94
C ARG A 246 -11.57 16.05 -7.17
N GLU A 247 -10.54 16.59 -7.80
CA GLU A 247 -9.23 16.69 -7.18
C GLU A 247 -9.25 17.62 -5.96
N PRO A 248 -8.47 17.30 -4.91
CA PRO A 248 -8.31 18.19 -3.77
C PRO A 248 -7.72 19.53 -4.23
N GLU A 249 -8.13 20.62 -3.60
CA GLU A 249 -7.62 21.97 -3.91
C GLU A 249 -6.12 22.12 -3.61
N GLY A 250 -5.63 21.36 -2.64
CA GLY A 250 -4.21 21.32 -2.25
C GLY A 250 -3.76 19.91 -1.90
N GLY A 251 -2.49 19.75 -1.55
CA GLY A 251 -1.94 18.46 -1.18
C GLY A 251 -1.53 17.59 -2.39
N ARG A 252 -1.60 16.29 -2.23
CA ARG A 252 -1.30 15.32 -3.29
C ARG A 252 -2.58 14.81 -3.92
N VAL A 253 -2.55 14.72 -5.24
CA VAL A 253 -3.63 14.05 -5.99
C VAL A 253 -3.34 12.58 -6.00
N SER A 254 -4.13 11.79 -5.27
CA SER A 254 -4.01 10.35 -5.19
C SER A 254 -4.96 9.68 -6.17
N LYS A 255 -4.46 8.70 -6.90
CA LYS A 255 -5.25 7.92 -7.86
C LYS A 255 -5.18 6.44 -7.55
N GLN A 256 -6.30 5.76 -7.71
CA GLN A 256 -6.41 4.32 -7.71
C GLN A 256 -6.71 3.83 -9.11
N TYR A 257 -5.95 2.84 -9.52
CA TYR A 257 -6.05 2.19 -10.83
C TYR A 257 -6.65 0.81 -10.67
N CYS A 258 -7.56 0.46 -11.57
CA CYS A 258 -8.05 -0.90 -11.75
C CYS A 258 -7.53 -1.41 -13.11
N VAL A 259 -6.77 -2.47 -13.08
CA VAL A 259 -6.08 -3.06 -14.24
C VAL A 259 -6.46 -4.52 -14.37
N VAL A 260 -6.70 -4.98 -15.59
CA VAL A 260 -6.93 -6.39 -15.91
C VAL A 260 -5.82 -6.86 -16.84
N LYS A 261 -5.21 -8.01 -16.53
CA LYS A 261 -4.27 -8.66 -17.45
C LYS A 261 -5.03 -9.35 -18.56
N MET A 262 -4.64 -9.10 -19.79
CA MET A 262 -5.25 -9.72 -20.96
C MET A 262 -4.77 -11.18 -21.10
N ASP A 263 -5.55 -11.98 -21.86
CA ASP A 263 -5.22 -13.39 -22.12
C ASP A 263 -4.03 -13.54 -23.07
#